data_77217dc8e25b5cae2160a983b1530a56
#
_entry.id   77217dc8e25b5cae2160a983b1530a56
#
_cell.length_a   1.000
_cell.length_b   1.000
_cell.length_c   1.000
_cell.angle_alpha   90.00
_cell.angle_beta   90.00
_cell.angle_gamma   90.00
#
_symmetry.space_group_name_H-M   'P 1'
#
loop_
_entity.id
_entity.type
_entity.pdbx_description
1 polymer ?
#
loop_
_entity_poly.entity_id
_entity_poly.type
_entity_poly.pdbx_seq_one_letter_code
_entity_poly.pdbx_strand_id
1 'polypeptide(L)'
;MFQPDVLGEVEGIERVGAEPIPFGAGLDARPLRIADGVEAAEIALTPLGCADAARESYALFTRLREEGVIRAGTRFQVSLPTPVAVISSFFSGDDRIAIEPVYADALLGELEQILEEIPYEDLTVQWDVASEMGILEGASGYGAVMQGWWTGGVLEEIVARLAALVDAVPVEVELGMHLCCGDAGEKHFVEPADSENLVRVANAVLGAVGRPLSWLHLPVPISRDDEAYFAPLADLADVPELYLGLVHREDGADGARARIAAAQKVLDRDFGVATECGIGRAPEGTTESILRTHAEVAAPR
;
A
#
# COMPACT_ATOMS: atom_id res chain seq x y z
N MET A 1 -1.98 10.52 3.89
CA MET A 1 -1.19 10.01 5.04
C MET A 1 -1.40 10.97 6.20
N PHE A 2 -2.48 10.76 6.94
CA PHE A 2 -2.94 11.65 8.04
C PHE A 2 -3.00 10.88 9.39
N GLN A 3 -2.74 9.58 9.38
CA GLN A 3 -2.88 8.70 10.53
C GLN A 3 -2.09 9.15 11.79
N PRO A 4 -0.82 9.63 11.70
CA PRO A 4 -0.10 10.03 12.91
C PRO A 4 -0.74 11.23 13.62
N ASP A 5 -1.43 12.12 12.90
CA ASP A 5 -2.11 13.25 13.54
C ASP A 5 -3.42 12.80 14.17
N VAL A 6 -4.21 11.97 13.47
CA VAL A 6 -5.43 11.38 14.03
C VAL A 6 -5.12 10.58 15.30
N LEU A 7 -4.13 9.67 15.24
CA LEU A 7 -3.75 8.83 16.38
C LEU A 7 -3.16 9.63 17.55
N GLY A 8 -2.42 10.73 17.22
CA GLY A 8 -1.82 11.57 18.25
C GLY A 8 -2.78 12.45 19.05
N GLU A 9 -4.05 12.55 18.62
CA GLU A 9 -5.13 13.27 19.31
C GLU A 9 -6.05 12.33 20.11
N VAL A 10 -5.80 11.02 20.05
CA VAL A 10 -6.64 10.02 20.75
C VAL A 10 -6.32 10.00 22.24
N GLU A 11 -7.36 10.01 23.07
CA GLU A 11 -7.20 9.86 24.52
C GLU A 11 -6.55 8.50 24.85
N GLY A 12 -5.52 8.51 25.67
CA GLY A 12 -4.74 7.33 25.99
C GLY A 12 -3.56 7.05 25.08
N ILE A 13 -3.33 7.89 24.05
CA ILE A 13 -2.13 7.85 23.21
C ILE A 13 -1.31 9.14 23.42
N GLU A 14 -0.01 8.99 23.54
CA GLU A 14 0.92 10.09 23.73
C GLU A 14 2.03 10.10 22.69
N ARG A 15 2.47 11.31 22.31
CA ARG A 15 3.65 11.50 21.46
C ARG A 15 4.92 11.45 22.30
N VAL A 16 5.91 10.70 21.84
CA VAL A 16 7.21 10.59 22.47
C VAL A 16 8.14 11.71 22.01
N GLY A 17 8.66 12.49 22.96
CA GLY A 17 9.54 13.63 22.66
C GLY A 17 8.82 14.97 22.71
N ALA A 18 9.58 16.03 23.03
CA ALA A 18 9.03 17.39 23.21
C ALA A 18 8.86 18.14 21.87
N GLU A 19 9.79 17.96 20.94
CA GLU A 19 9.83 18.72 19.70
C GLU A 19 9.20 17.92 18.55
N PRO A 20 8.31 18.53 17.75
CA PRO A 20 7.73 17.88 16.57
C PRO A 20 8.81 17.42 15.58
N ILE A 21 8.58 16.25 14.99
CA ILE A 21 9.41 15.71 13.91
C ILE A 21 8.66 15.93 12.59
N PRO A 22 9.06 16.93 11.78
CA PRO A 22 8.38 17.21 10.53
C PRO A 22 8.46 16.03 9.56
N PHE A 23 7.32 15.65 8.98
CA PHE A 23 7.24 14.60 7.97
C PHE A 23 6.27 15.01 6.85
N GLY A 24 6.75 14.99 5.61
CA GLY A 24 5.94 15.30 4.44
C GLY A 24 5.25 16.67 4.52
N ALA A 25 3.96 16.71 4.27
CA ALA A 25 3.14 17.92 4.19
C ALA A 25 2.78 18.56 5.55
N GLY A 26 3.71 18.55 6.51
CA GLY A 26 3.52 19.19 7.81
C GLY A 26 2.97 18.27 8.91
N LEU A 27 2.97 16.97 8.68
CA LEU A 27 2.64 15.96 9.69
C LEU A 27 3.73 15.88 10.77
N ASP A 28 3.33 15.49 11.97
CA ASP A 28 4.26 15.25 13.08
C ASP A 28 4.52 13.74 13.23
N ALA A 29 5.72 13.31 12.85
CA ALA A 29 6.16 11.93 12.91
C ALA A 29 6.81 11.52 14.23
N ARG A 30 6.57 12.26 15.33
CA ARG A 30 7.00 11.77 16.64
C ARG A 30 6.39 10.39 16.91
N PRO A 31 7.17 9.45 17.44
CA PRO A 31 6.63 8.15 17.82
C PRO A 31 5.47 8.30 18.81
N LEU A 32 4.51 7.41 18.69
CA LEU A 32 3.35 7.29 19.59
C LEU A 32 3.60 6.16 20.60
N ARG A 33 3.03 6.31 21.76
CA ARG A 33 2.98 5.26 22.79
C ARG A 33 1.63 5.26 23.49
N ILE A 34 1.31 4.17 24.13
CA ILE A 34 0.17 4.11 25.05
C ILE A 34 0.54 4.88 26.33
N ALA A 35 -0.34 5.73 26.83
CA ALA A 35 -0.11 6.49 28.04
C ALA A 35 0.03 5.58 29.27
N ASP A 36 0.85 6.00 30.24
CA ASP A 36 1.09 5.19 31.44
C ASP A 36 -0.21 4.87 32.18
N GLY A 37 -0.46 3.60 32.43
CA GLY A 37 -1.62 3.12 33.17
C GLY A 37 -2.90 2.98 32.33
N VAL A 38 -2.82 3.17 31.02
CA VAL A 38 -3.93 2.93 30.09
C VAL A 38 -3.78 1.53 29.47
N GLU A 39 -4.86 0.76 29.45
CA GLU A 39 -4.90 -0.51 28.73
C GLU A 39 -5.29 -0.28 27.27
N ALA A 40 -4.59 -0.90 26.33
CA ALA A 40 -4.87 -0.71 24.90
C ALA A 40 -6.33 -0.97 24.52
N ALA A 41 -6.98 -1.95 25.16
CA ALA A 41 -8.37 -2.29 24.91
C ALA A 41 -9.37 -1.19 25.36
N GLU A 42 -8.95 -0.21 26.15
CA GLU A 42 -9.77 0.94 26.57
C GLU A 42 -9.67 2.11 25.59
N ILE A 43 -8.73 2.06 24.63
CA ILE A 43 -8.50 3.12 23.64
C ILE A 43 -9.51 3.02 22.51
N ALA A 44 -10.26 4.09 22.28
CA ALA A 44 -11.18 4.21 21.15
C ALA A 44 -10.52 4.95 19.97
N LEU A 45 -10.18 4.23 18.92
CA LEU A 45 -9.47 4.77 17.75
C LEU A 45 -10.38 5.31 16.63
N THR A 46 -11.66 5.47 16.87
CA THR A 46 -12.61 5.93 15.84
C THR A 46 -12.94 7.42 15.97
N PRO A 47 -13.18 8.12 14.83
CA PRO A 47 -12.96 7.70 13.43
C PRO A 47 -11.48 7.84 12.98
N LEU A 48 -11.01 6.92 12.13
CA LEU A 48 -9.68 7.05 11.52
C LEU A 48 -9.68 8.00 10.30
N GLY A 49 -10.86 8.29 9.74
CA GLY A 49 -11.07 9.23 8.64
C GLY A 49 -10.90 8.64 7.23
N CYS A 50 -10.66 7.33 7.09
CA CYS A 50 -10.56 6.69 5.78
C CYS A 50 -11.90 6.65 5.06
N ALA A 51 -12.98 6.37 5.77
CA ALA A 51 -14.34 6.34 5.22
C ALA A 51 -14.79 7.73 4.77
N ASP A 52 -14.53 8.77 5.56
CA ASP A 52 -14.84 10.14 5.20
C ASP A 52 -14.09 10.58 3.93
N ALA A 53 -12.79 10.31 3.84
CA ALA A 53 -11.99 10.62 2.68
C ALA A 53 -12.45 9.85 1.42
N ALA A 54 -12.83 8.58 1.58
CA ALA A 54 -13.40 7.78 0.49
C ALA A 54 -14.72 8.35 0.00
N ARG A 55 -15.64 8.72 0.91
CA ARG A 55 -16.95 9.33 0.61
C ARG A 55 -16.79 10.64 -0.18
N GLU A 56 -15.95 11.56 0.30
CA GLU A 56 -15.71 12.83 -0.37
C GLU A 56 -15.12 12.63 -1.77
N SER A 57 -14.14 11.72 -1.89
CA SER A 57 -13.49 11.41 -3.15
C SER A 57 -14.45 10.71 -4.12
N TYR A 58 -15.32 9.82 -3.65
CA TYR A 58 -16.32 9.15 -4.47
C TYR A 58 -17.39 10.11 -5.00
N ALA A 59 -17.82 11.07 -4.19
CA ALA A 59 -18.73 12.12 -4.64
C ALA A 59 -18.13 12.96 -5.80
N LEU A 60 -16.84 13.29 -5.71
CA LEU A 60 -16.12 13.96 -6.80
C LEU A 60 -15.99 13.05 -8.03
N PHE A 61 -15.60 11.78 -7.84
CA PHE A 61 -15.47 10.79 -8.90
C PHE A 61 -16.79 10.63 -9.68
N THR A 62 -17.93 10.47 -8.99
CA THR A 62 -19.24 10.31 -9.59
C THR A 62 -19.61 11.52 -10.43
N ARG A 63 -19.41 12.74 -9.90
CA ARG A 63 -19.64 13.97 -10.64
C ARG A 63 -18.81 14.05 -11.92
N LEU A 64 -17.51 13.77 -11.84
CA LEU A 64 -16.62 13.81 -13.01
C LEU A 64 -16.96 12.72 -14.05
N ARG A 65 -17.49 11.58 -13.61
CA ARG A 65 -17.97 10.52 -14.49
C ARG A 65 -19.28 10.94 -15.20
N GLU A 66 -20.20 11.60 -14.50
CA GLU A 66 -21.43 12.16 -15.09
C GLU A 66 -21.12 13.28 -16.10
N GLU A 67 -20.12 14.10 -15.83
CA GLU A 67 -19.63 15.14 -16.75
C GLU A 67 -18.84 14.57 -17.96
N GLY A 68 -18.59 13.26 -17.99
CA GLY A 68 -17.86 12.58 -19.07
C GLY A 68 -16.34 12.81 -19.03
N VAL A 69 -15.79 13.36 -17.94
CA VAL A 69 -14.36 13.51 -17.71
C VAL A 69 -13.74 12.14 -17.37
N ILE A 70 -14.41 11.38 -16.50
CA ILE A 70 -14.04 10.00 -16.21
C ILE A 70 -14.87 9.09 -17.12
N ARG A 71 -14.21 8.11 -17.72
CA ARG A 71 -14.81 7.16 -18.65
C ARG A 71 -15.85 6.29 -17.94
N ALA A 72 -16.99 6.02 -18.57
CA ALA A 72 -17.95 5.06 -18.07
C ALA A 72 -17.30 3.67 -17.89
N GLY A 73 -17.62 2.99 -16.79
CA GLY A 73 -17.04 1.70 -16.43
C GLY A 73 -15.70 1.77 -15.72
N THR A 74 -15.13 2.98 -15.52
CA THR A 74 -14.00 3.14 -14.61
C THR A 74 -14.45 2.89 -13.17
N ARG A 75 -13.71 2.06 -12.43
CA ARG A 75 -13.95 1.79 -11.02
C ARG A 75 -13.32 2.86 -10.13
N PHE A 76 -13.90 3.07 -8.97
CA PHE A 76 -13.33 3.91 -7.92
C PHE A 76 -12.50 3.04 -6.98
N GLN A 77 -11.20 3.27 -6.91
CA GLN A 77 -10.29 2.52 -6.04
C GLN A 77 -10.10 3.23 -4.71
N VAL A 78 -10.33 2.49 -3.62
CA VAL A 78 -9.95 2.88 -2.27
C VAL A 78 -8.72 2.08 -1.86
N SER A 79 -7.60 2.77 -1.64
CA SER A 79 -6.37 2.17 -1.13
C SER A 79 -6.26 2.40 0.37
N LEU A 80 -6.13 1.32 1.12
CA LEU A 80 -6.01 1.33 2.58
C LEU A 80 -4.63 0.82 3.02
N PRO A 81 -4.02 1.44 4.03
CA PRO A 81 -2.79 0.91 4.62
C PRO A 81 -3.10 -0.36 5.41
N THR A 82 -2.12 -1.23 5.55
CA THR A 82 -2.23 -2.34 6.52
C THR A 82 -2.05 -1.84 7.95
N PRO A 83 -2.57 -2.52 8.96
CA PRO A 83 -2.26 -2.23 10.36
C PRO A 83 -0.75 -2.25 10.64
N VAL A 84 -0.03 -3.22 10.08
CA VAL A 84 1.43 -3.31 10.21
C VAL A 84 2.13 -2.06 9.69
N ALA A 85 1.69 -1.53 8.54
CA ALA A 85 2.28 -0.32 7.96
C ALA A 85 2.16 0.89 8.89
N VAL A 86 1.01 1.07 9.53
CA VAL A 86 0.76 2.20 10.44
C VAL A 86 1.44 2.00 11.79
N ILE A 87 1.27 0.83 12.39
CA ILE A 87 1.81 0.54 13.73
C ILE A 87 3.35 0.52 13.72
N SER A 88 3.97 -0.10 12.70
CA SER A 88 5.44 -0.10 12.60
C SER A 88 6.04 1.29 12.40
N SER A 89 5.31 2.17 11.70
CA SER A 89 5.78 3.50 11.34
C SER A 89 5.63 4.51 12.49
N PHE A 90 4.59 4.37 13.30
CA PHE A 90 4.24 5.42 14.26
C PHE A 90 4.29 4.99 15.72
N PHE A 91 4.13 3.71 16.06
CA PHE A 91 4.23 3.26 17.44
C PHE A 91 5.61 2.73 17.81
N SER A 92 6.03 2.96 19.03
CA SER A 92 7.33 2.53 19.56
C SER A 92 7.21 1.31 20.47
N GLY A 93 8.28 0.49 20.49
CA GLY A 93 8.49 -0.54 21.48
C GLY A 93 7.40 -1.61 21.56
N ASP A 94 7.13 -2.01 22.82
CA ASP A 94 6.23 -3.12 23.14
C ASP A 94 4.74 -2.78 22.95
N ASP A 95 4.40 -1.49 22.85
CA ASP A 95 3.02 -1.02 22.64
C ASP A 95 2.44 -1.54 21.32
N ARG A 96 3.29 -1.85 20.33
CA ARG A 96 2.87 -2.40 19.03
C ARG A 96 2.02 -3.65 19.16
N ILE A 97 2.38 -4.56 20.07
CA ILE A 97 1.64 -5.81 20.30
C ILE A 97 0.23 -5.52 20.80
N ALA A 98 0.10 -4.54 21.71
CA ALA A 98 -1.17 -4.23 22.35
C ALA A 98 -2.08 -3.39 21.45
N ILE A 99 -1.53 -2.45 20.69
CA ILE A 99 -2.32 -1.50 19.89
C ILE A 99 -2.68 -2.04 18.48
N GLU A 100 -1.92 -2.99 17.93
CA GLU A 100 -2.20 -3.55 16.61
C GLU A 100 -3.63 -4.07 16.45
N PRO A 101 -4.16 -4.94 17.35
CA PRO A 101 -5.53 -5.44 17.22
C PRO A 101 -6.57 -4.33 17.34
N VAL A 102 -6.35 -3.34 18.21
CA VAL A 102 -7.27 -2.20 18.37
C VAL A 102 -7.30 -1.35 17.09
N TYR A 103 -6.14 -1.12 16.48
CA TYR A 103 -6.06 -0.41 15.22
C TYR A 103 -6.67 -1.22 14.05
N ALA A 104 -6.43 -2.53 14.00
CA ALA A 104 -7.01 -3.40 13.00
C ALA A 104 -8.54 -3.39 13.04
N ASP A 105 -9.13 -3.49 14.22
CA ASP A 105 -10.58 -3.43 14.40
C ASP A 105 -11.16 -2.07 13.95
N ALA A 106 -10.49 -0.97 14.31
CA ALA A 106 -10.90 0.37 13.87
C ALA A 106 -10.81 0.54 12.36
N LEU A 107 -9.73 0.04 11.72
CA LEU A 107 -9.56 0.11 10.26
C LEU A 107 -10.58 -0.75 9.52
N LEU A 108 -10.92 -1.93 10.03
CA LEU A 108 -11.97 -2.76 9.48
C LEU A 108 -13.35 -2.12 9.63
N GLY A 109 -13.60 -1.38 10.71
CA GLY A 109 -14.81 -0.56 10.87
C GLY A 109 -14.90 0.59 9.84
N GLU A 110 -13.77 1.20 9.45
CA GLU A 110 -13.74 2.15 8.32
C GLU A 110 -14.02 1.46 6.98
N LEU A 111 -13.47 0.26 6.78
CA LEU A 111 -13.77 -0.55 5.59
C LEU A 111 -15.26 -0.90 5.51
N GLU A 112 -15.88 -1.30 6.60
CA GLU A 112 -17.34 -1.58 6.65
C GLU A 112 -18.15 -0.36 6.21
N GLN A 113 -17.83 0.85 6.69
CA GLN A 113 -18.49 2.08 6.27
C GLN A 113 -18.30 2.35 4.77
N ILE A 114 -17.10 2.15 4.24
CA ILE A 114 -16.82 2.28 2.79
C ILE A 114 -17.68 1.31 1.98
N LEU A 115 -17.79 0.06 2.43
CA LEU A 115 -18.58 -0.99 1.78
C LEU A 115 -20.10 -0.73 1.85
N GLU A 116 -20.58 -0.06 2.88
CA GLU A 116 -21.99 0.33 3.02
C GLU A 116 -22.37 1.53 2.15
N GLU A 117 -21.43 2.44 1.93
CA GLU A 117 -21.72 3.73 1.29
C GLU A 117 -21.41 3.78 -0.21
N ILE A 118 -20.47 2.96 -0.69
CA ILE A 118 -20.07 2.94 -2.10
C ILE A 118 -20.58 1.67 -2.77
N PRO A 119 -21.35 1.77 -3.87
CA PRO A 119 -21.85 0.59 -4.59
C PRO A 119 -20.72 -0.34 -5.03
N TYR A 120 -20.88 -1.65 -4.83
CA TYR A 120 -19.87 -2.66 -5.15
C TYR A 120 -19.46 -2.69 -6.62
N GLU A 121 -20.41 -2.35 -7.52
CA GLU A 121 -20.14 -2.24 -8.96
C GLU A 121 -19.22 -1.09 -9.32
N ASP A 122 -19.08 -0.08 -8.45
CA ASP A 122 -18.20 1.05 -8.65
C ASP A 122 -16.88 0.91 -7.84
N LEU A 123 -16.92 0.14 -6.77
CA LEU A 123 -15.83 0.07 -5.79
C LEU A 123 -14.80 -1.00 -6.15
N THR A 124 -13.53 -0.63 -5.98
CA THR A 124 -12.44 -1.59 -5.79
C THR A 124 -11.65 -1.23 -4.53
N VAL A 125 -11.15 -2.24 -3.83
CA VAL A 125 -10.30 -2.04 -2.65
C VAL A 125 -8.88 -2.50 -2.96
N GLN A 126 -7.89 -1.78 -2.45
CA GLN A 126 -6.48 -2.18 -2.51
C GLN A 126 -5.85 -2.10 -1.13
N TRP A 127 -5.18 -3.15 -0.72
CA TRP A 127 -4.32 -3.12 0.47
C TRP A 127 -2.90 -2.70 0.07
N ASP A 128 -2.38 -1.64 0.71
CA ASP A 128 -1.03 -1.14 0.49
C ASP A 128 -0.07 -1.75 1.53
N VAL A 129 0.75 -2.68 1.06
CA VAL A 129 1.67 -3.50 1.86
C VAL A 129 3.09 -2.93 1.71
N ALA A 130 3.57 -2.21 2.69
CA ALA A 130 4.88 -1.54 2.61
C ALA A 130 5.84 -1.96 3.73
N SER A 131 5.45 -1.77 4.98
CA SER A 131 6.32 -2.06 6.12
C SER A 131 6.60 -3.54 6.27
N GLU A 132 5.69 -4.38 5.89
CA GLU A 132 5.87 -5.84 5.86
C GLU A 132 7.04 -6.24 4.97
N MET A 133 7.15 -5.60 3.80
CA MET A 133 8.27 -5.84 2.88
C MET A 133 9.58 -5.35 3.51
N GLY A 134 9.58 -4.16 4.14
CA GLY A 134 10.73 -3.64 4.87
C GLY A 134 11.16 -4.54 6.04
N ILE A 135 10.20 -5.11 6.78
CA ILE A 135 10.47 -6.06 7.86
C ILE A 135 11.07 -7.36 7.31
N LEU A 136 10.51 -7.89 6.22
CA LEU A 136 10.99 -9.13 5.59
C LEU A 136 12.42 -8.98 5.05
N GLU A 137 12.75 -7.82 4.50
CA GLU A 137 14.08 -7.48 3.98
C GLU A 137 15.09 -7.09 5.09
N GLY A 138 14.63 -6.92 6.35
CA GLY A 138 15.46 -6.40 7.41
C GLY A 138 15.96 -4.98 7.16
N ALA A 139 15.14 -4.19 6.47
CA ALA A 139 15.45 -2.82 6.07
C ALA A 139 15.70 -1.91 7.27
N SER A 140 16.41 -0.80 7.05
CA SER A 140 16.54 0.27 8.01
C SER A 140 15.64 1.43 7.60
N GLY A 141 14.58 1.65 8.35
CA GLY A 141 13.65 2.75 8.15
C GLY A 141 13.54 3.61 9.40
N TYR A 142 13.33 4.92 9.24
CA TYR A 142 13.15 5.88 10.34
C TYR A 142 14.24 5.82 11.42
N GLY A 143 15.49 5.47 11.02
CA GLY A 143 16.64 5.42 11.93
C GLY A 143 16.79 4.12 12.74
N ALA A 144 15.98 3.12 12.51
CA ALA A 144 16.05 1.81 13.16
C ALA A 144 15.88 0.68 12.15
N VAL A 145 16.32 -0.53 12.52
CA VAL A 145 16.01 -1.74 11.74
C VAL A 145 14.52 -2.05 11.89
N MET A 146 13.85 -2.25 10.76
CA MET A 146 12.43 -2.64 10.75
C MET A 146 12.30 -4.09 11.22
N GLN A 147 11.51 -4.31 12.25
CA GLN A 147 11.32 -5.61 12.86
C GLN A 147 9.85 -5.85 13.20
N GLY A 148 9.40 -7.08 12.98
CA GLY A 148 8.11 -7.53 13.50
C GLY A 148 8.15 -7.61 15.03
N TRP A 149 6.97 -7.44 15.65
CA TRP A 149 6.77 -7.52 17.11
C TRP A 149 6.10 -8.83 17.54
N TRP A 150 5.94 -9.75 16.62
CA TRP A 150 5.39 -11.08 16.84
C TRP A 150 6.50 -12.12 17.10
N THR A 151 6.11 -13.30 17.59
CA THR A 151 7.05 -14.38 17.96
C THR A 151 7.18 -15.49 16.91
N GLY A 152 6.34 -15.47 15.86
CA GLY A 152 6.35 -16.45 14.77
C GLY A 152 7.39 -16.15 13.71
N GLY A 153 7.42 -16.95 12.66
CA GLY A 153 8.23 -16.68 11.47
C GLY A 153 7.75 -15.43 10.76
N VAL A 154 8.67 -14.61 10.26
CA VAL A 154 8.35 -13.29 9.69
C VAL A 154 7.36 -13.42 8.54
N LEU A 155 7.61 -14.30 7.58
CA LEU A 155 6.74 -14.49 6.43
C LEU A 155 5.37 -15.01 6.84
N GLU A 156 5.33 -16.03 7.70
CA GLU A 156 4.09 -16.64 8.18
C GLU A 156 3.19 -15.65 8.89
N GLU A 157 3.75 -14.78 9.73
CA GLU A 157 3.01 -13.75 10.46
C GLU A 157 2.51 -12.63 9.54
N ILE A 158 3.30 -12.23 8.55
CA ILE A 158 2.88 -11.28 7.51
C ILE A 158 1.70 -11.86 6.73
N VAL A 159 1.83 -13.09 6.25
CA VAL A 159 0.80 -13.77 5.44
C VAL A 159 -0.50 -13.93 6.22
N ALA A 160 -0.44 -14.32 7.49
CA ALA A 160 -1.64 -14.47 8.33
C ALA A 160 -2.40 -13.14 8.47
N ARG A 161 -1.69 -12.02 8.67
CA ARG A 161 -2.30 -10.69 8.77
C ARG A 161 -2.90 -10.24 7.45
N LEU A 162 -2.16 -10.40 6.35
CA LEU A 162 -2.66 -10.04 5.02
C LEU A 162 -3.86 -10.90 4.60
N ALA A 163 -3.84 -12.19 4.91
CA ALA A 163 -4.98 -13.07 4.64
C ALA A 163 -6.24 -12.61 5.40
N ALA A 164 -6.12 -12.23 6.67
CA ALA A 164 -7.25 -11.70 7.43
C ALA A 164 -7.82 -10.41 6.80
N LEU A 165 -6.98 -9.52 6.31
CA LEU A 165 -7.42 -8.30 5.62
C LEU A 165 -8.09 -8.60 4.27
N VAL A 166 -7.55 -9.54 3.50
CA VAL A 166 -8.13 -9.98 2.23
C VAL A 166 -9.52 -10.60 2.45
N ASP A 167 -9.65 -11.48 3.44
CA ASP A 167 -10.90 -12.19 3.73
C ASP A 167 -11.97 -11.27 4.35
N ALA A 168 -11.59 -10.10 4.86
CA ALA A 168 -12.54 -9.09 5.35
C ALA A 168 -13.30 -8.34 4.23
N VAL A 169 -12.80 -8.38 2.98
CA VAL A 169 -13.47 -7.73 1.84
C VAL A 169 -14.44 -8.72 1.18
N PRO A 170 -15.75 -8.37 0.97
CA PRO A 170 -16.70 -9.25 0.28
C PRO A 170 -16.22 -9.68 -1.10
N VAL A 171 -16.54 -10.92 -1.49
CA VAL A 171 -16.11 -11.51 -2.77
C VAL A 171 -16.65 -10.77 -4.00
N GLU A 172 -17.75 -10.06 -3.84
CA GLU A 172 -18.39 -9.24 -4.86
C GLU A 172 -17.65 -7.92 -5.14
N VAL A 173 -16.76 -7.50 -4.24
CA VAL A 173 -15.91 -6.30 -4.42
C VAL A 173 -14.58 -6.72 -5.01
N GLU A 174 -14.15 -6.09 -6.10
CA GLU A 174 -12.81 -6.31 -6.64
C GLU A 174 -11.75 -5.89 -5.64
N LEU A 175 -10.77 -6.76 -5.43
CA LEU A 175 -9.71 -6.55 -4.46
C LEU A 175 -8.34 -6.73 -5.08
N GLY A 176 -7.48 -5.75 -4.90
CA GLY A 176 -6.07 -5.82 -5.25
C GLY A 176 -5.14 -5.68 -4.07
N MET A 177 -3.89 -5.95 -4.33
CA MET A 177 -2.82 -5.76 -3.36
C MET A 177 -1.64 -5.07 -4.05
N HIS A 178 -1.14 -4.02 -3.43
CA HIS A 178 0.10 -3.35 -3.81
C HIS A 178 1.19 -3.75 -2.81
N LEU A 179 2.22 -4.46 -3.28
CA LEU A 179 3.44 -4.67 -2.51
C LEU A 179 4.40 -3.52 -2.79
N CYS A 180 4.98 -2.92 -1.76
CA CYS A 180 5.76 -1.70 -1.87
C CYS A 180 7.11 -1.85 -1.18
N CYS A 181 8.18 -1.34 -1.79
CA CYS A 181 9.50 -1.29 -1.15
C CYS A 181 9.68 -0.10 -0.20
N GLY A 182 8.59 0.65 0.05
CA GLY A 182 8.58 1.89 0.82
C GLY A 182 8.60 3.11 -0.09
N ASP A 183 8.12 4.23 0.45
CA ASP A 183 8.03 5.50 -0.29
C ASP A 183 8.14 6.71 0.65
N ALA A 184 8.86 6.57 1.75
CA ALA A 184 9.10 7.66 2.69
C ALA A 184 10.08 8.69 2.10
N GLY A 185 9.55 9.86 1.72
CA GLY A 185 10.33 10.90 1.04
C GLY A 185 10.80 10.48 -0.36
N GLU A 186 9.98 9.70 -1.05
CA GLU A 186 10.24 9.15 -2.39
C GLU A 186 11.52 8.26 -2.42
N LYS A 187 11.69 7.46 -1.36
CA LYS A 187 12.82 6.53 -1.23
C LYS A 187 12.35 5.21 -0.68
N HIS A 188 12.93 4.15 -1.20
CA HIS A 188 12.72 2.81 -0.66
C HIS A 188 13.30 2.68 0.75
N PHE A 189 12.73 1.79 1.56
CA PHE A 189 13.33 1.35 2.81
C PHE A 189 14.64 0.60 2.54
N VAL A 190 14.64 -0.20 1.47
CA VAL A 190 15.78 -0.92 0.95
C VAL A 190 15.63 -1.08 -0.57
N GLU A 191 16.73 -0.96 -1.31
CA GLU A 191 16.72 -1.31 -2.75
C GLU A 191 16.77 -2.83 -2.88
N PRO A 192 15.71 -3.47 -3.39
CA PRO A 192 15.67 -4.92 -3.49
C PRO A 192 16.68 -5.42 -4.54
N ALA A 193 17.34 -6.52 -4.24
CA ALA A 193 18.28 -7.15 -5.16
C ALA A 193 17.56 -7.69 -6.42
N ASP A 194 16.36 -8.23 -6.23
CA ASP A 194 15.45 -8.75 -7.25
C ASP A 194 14.02 -8.78 -6.70
N SER A 195 13.10 -9.39 -7.44
CA SER A 195 11.68 -9.49 -7.08
C SER A 195 11.34 -10.75 -6.22
N GLU A 196 12.32 -11.51 -5.72
CA GLU A 196 12.07 -12.78 -5.02
C GLU A 196 11.15 -12.63 -3.82
N ASN A 197 11.40 -11.65 -2.93
CA ASN A 197 10.56 -11.47 -1.75
C ASN A 197 9.14 -10.96 -2.10
N LEU A 198 8.97 -10.18 -3.18
CA LEU A 198 7.65 -9.82 -3.69
C LEU A 198 6.87 -11.07 -4.12
N VAL A 199 7.52 -11.95 -4.88
CA VAL A 199 6.91 -13.21 -5.34
C VAL A 199 6.61 -14.15 -4.17
N ARG A 200 7.50 -14.28 -3.20
CA ARG A 200 7.28 -15.10 -2.01
C ARG A 200 6.07 -14.65 -1.20
N VAL A 201 5.94 -13.34 -0.94
CA VAL A 201 4.79 -12.81 -0.20
C VAL A 201 3.51 -12.97 -1.03
N ALA A 202 3.53 -12.59 -2.32
CA ALA A 202 2.36 -12.73 -3.19
C ALA A 202 1.86 -14.18 -3.26
N ASN A 203 2.75 -15.13 -3.54
CA ASN A 203 2.38 -16.54 -3.65
C ASN A 203 1.86 -17.10 -2.32
N ALA A 204 2.49 -16.74 -1.20
CA ALA A 204 2.05 -17.19 0.11
C ALA A 204 0.67 -16.64 0.50
N VAL A 205 0.39 -15.37 0.19
CA VAL A 205 -0.94 -14.78 0.40
C VAL A 205 -1.97 -15.43 -0.52
N LEU A 206 -1.69 -15.54 -1.83
CA LEU A 206 -2.60 -16.21 -2.77
C LEU A 206 -2.93 -17.66 -2.38
N GLY A 207 -1.99 -18.35 -1.75
CA GLY A 207 -2.20 -19.71 -1.23
C GLY A 207 -2.96 -19.80 0.10
N ALA A 208 -3.06 -18.70 0.85
CA ALA A 208 -3.64 -18.65 2.19
C ALA A 208 -5.07 -18.10 2.24
N VAL A 209 -5.47 -17.31 1.22
CA VAL A 209 -6.75 -16.60 1.23
C VAL A 209 -7.90 -17.42 0.70
N GLY A 210 -9.11 -17.20 1.22
CA GLY A 210 -10.34 -17.86 0.81
C GLY A 210 -10.99 -17.28 -0.45
N ARG A 211 -10.52 -16.13 -0.95
CA ARG A 211 -11.05 -15.44 -2.12
C ARG A 211 -9.95 -15.07 -3.12
N PRO A 212 -10.24 -14.93 -4.43
CA PRO A 212 -9.25 -14.46 -5.39
C PRO A 212 -8.92 -12.98 -5.18
N LEU A 213 -7.67 -12.60 -5.46
CA LEU A 213 -7.30 -11.22 -5.75
C LEU A 213 -7.58 -10.91 -7.23
N SER A 214 -8.10 -9.73 -7.53
CA SER A 214 -8.35 -9.26 -8.88
C SER A 214 -7.06 -8.81 -9.55
N TRP A 215 -6.16 -8.18 -8.80
CA TRP A 215 -4.84 -7.77 -9.30
C TRP A 215 -3.77 -7.78 -8.22
N LEU A 216 -2.51 -7.85 -8.69
CA LEU A 216 -1.32 -7.50 -7.93
C LEU A 216 -0.62 -6.31 -8.59
N HIS A 217 -0.12 -5.38 -7.78
CA HIS A 217 0.74 -4.29 -8.20
C HIS A 217 2.09 -4.43 -7.51
N LEU A 218 3.17 -4.59 -8.30
CA LEU A 218 4.53 -4.83 -7.81
C LEU A 218 5.44 -3.67 -8.22
N PRO A 219 6.29 -3.14 -7.32
CA PRO A 219 7.22 -2.07 -7.63
C PRO A 219 8.36 -2.57 -8.51
N VAL A 220 8.90 -1.68 -9.31
CA VAL A 220 10.14 -1.90 -10.08
C VAL A 220 11.03 -0.67 -9.89
N PRO A 221 12.16 -0.77 -9.18
CA PRO A 221 13.06 0.35 -8.97
C PRO A 221 13.52 0.95 -10.30
N ILE A 222 13.67 2.28 -10.35
CA ILE A 222 14.05 3.01 -11.55
C ILE A 222 15.32 2.46 -12.22
N SER A 223 16.28 1.97 -11.41
CA SER A 223 17.56 1.43 -11.86
C SER A 223 17.49 0.00 -12.40
N ARG A 224 16.32 -0.66 -12.36
CA ARG A 224 16.17 -2.09 -12.67
C ARG A 224 15.51 -2.32 -14.02
N ASP A 225 16.33 -2.24 -15.06
CA ASP A 225 15.98 -2.58 -16.45
C ASP A 225 16.68 -3.86 -16.93
N ASP A 226 17.15 -4.68 -15.99
CA ASP A 226 17.86 -5.93 -16.21
C ASP A 226 16.97 -7.15 -15.95
N GLU A 227 17.22 -8.25 -16.71
CA GLU A 227 16.44 -9.50 -16.59
C GLU A 227 16.58 -10.14 -15.20
N ALA A 228 17.68 -9.92 -14.50
CA ALA A 228 17.92 -10.54 -13.19
C ALA A 228 16.92 -10.04 -12.14
N TYR A 229 16.50 -8.77 -12.20
CA TYR A 229 15.46 -8.26 -11.32
C TYR A 229 14.13 -8.98 -11.52
N PHE A 230 13.74 -9.20 -12.77
CA PHE A 230 12.45 -9.78 -13.13
C PHE A 230 12.44 -11.33 -13.05
N ALA A 231 13.60 -11.98 -13.02
CA ALA A 231 13.69 -13.44 -13.09
C ALA A 231 12.77 -14.18 -12.10
N PRO A 232 12.65 -13.77 -10.82
CA PRO A 232 11.75 -14.44 -9.88
C PRO A 232 10.26 -14.35 -10.25
N LEU A 233 9.84 -13.36 -11.06
CA LEU A 233 8.43 -13.22 -11.48
C LEU A 233 7.96 -14.40 -12.36
N ALA A 234 8.86 -15.19 -12.92
CA ALA A 234 8.50 -16.42 -13.63
C ALA A 234 7.80 -17.45 -12.72
N ASP A 235 8.06 -17.37 -11.40
CA ASP A 235 7.48 -18.26 -10.38
C ASP A 235 6.24 -17.64 -9.70
N LEU A 236 5.79 -16.45 -10.15
CA LEU A 236 4.60 -15.81 -9.61
C LEU A 236 3.35 -16.62 -9.96
N ALA A 237 2.58 -16.98 -8.93
CA ALA A 237 1.30 -17.65 -9.08
C ALA A 237 0.34 -16.85 -9.97
N ASP A 238 -0.64 -17.55 -10.55
CA ASP A 238 -1.58 -16.91 -11.44
C ASP A 238 -2.50 -15.94 -10.70
N VAL A 239 -2.63 -14.75 -11.27
CA VAL A 239 -3.52 -13.68 -10.82
C VAL A 239 -4.15 -13.06 -12.06
N PRO A 240 -5.45 -12.65 -12.03
CA PRO A 240 -6.14 -12.13 -13.21
C PRO A 240 -5.41 -10.95 -13.86
N GLU A 241 -4.95 -10.00 -13.07
CA GLU A 241 -4.22 -8.83 -13.57
C GLU A 241 -2.92 -8.63 -12.77
N LEU A 242 -1.82 -8.41 -13.48
CA LEU A 242 -0.53 -8.02 -12.91
C LEU A 242 -0.18 -6.63 -13.39
N TYR A 243 0.10 -5.73 -12.46
CA TYR A 243 0.63 -4.39 -12.75
C TYR A 243 2.05 -4.28 -12.24
N LEU A 244 2.95 -3.77 -13.08
CA LEU A 244 4.34 -3.52 -12.72
C LEU A 244 4.60 -2.01 -12.67
N GLY A 245 5.28 -1.56 -11.63
CA GLY A 245 5.63 -0.17 -11.37
C GLY A 245 6.76 0.35 -12.26
N LEU A 246 6.55 0.33 -13.57
CA LEU A 246 7.57 0.57 -14.61
C LEU A 246 7.73 2.05 -14.98
N VAL A 247 6.78 2.91 -14.56
CA VAL A 247 6.75 4.32 -14.93
C VAL A 247 7.34 5.17 -13.82
N HIS A 248 8.43 5.84 -14.14
CA HIS A 248 9.07 6.85 -13.29
C HIS A 248 9.08 8.20 -14.00
N ARG A 249 8.94 9.29 -13.25
CA ARG A 249 8.91 10.64 -13.83
C ARG A 249 10.28 11.10 -14.33
N GLU A 250 11.37 10.55 -13.75
CA GLU A 250 12.74 10.97 -13.97
C GLU A 250 13.26 10.57 -15.35
N ASP A 251 12.85 9.40 -15.85
CA ASP A 251 13.31 8.85 -17.13
C ASP A 251 12.17 8.65 -18.16
N GLY A 252 10.93 8.88 -17.75
CA GLY A 252 9.77 8.95 -18.63
C GLY A 252 9.54 7.69 -19.46
N ALA A 253 9.10 7.88 -20.70
CA ALA A 253 8.70 6.78 -21.59
C ALA A 253 9.88 5.90 -22.01
N ASP A 254 11.08 6.43 -22.14
CA ASP A 254 12.24 5.66 -22.60
C ASP A 254 12.70 4.67 -21.51
N GLY A 255 12.77 5.12 -20.23
CA GLY A 255 13.07 4.25 -19.12
C GLY A 255 11.96 3.20 -18.91
N ALA A 256 10.70 3.62 -18.99
CA ALA A 256 9.58 2.68 -18.90
C ALA A 256 9.65 1.59 -20.00
N ARG A 257 9.96 1.94 -21.25
CA ARG A 257 10.13 0.96 -22.34
C ARG A 257 11.29 -0.01 -22.11
N ALA A 258 12.40 0.47 -21.54
CA ALA A 258 13.54 -0.40 -21.21
C ALA A 258 13.11 -1.46 -20.16
N ARG A 259 12.44 -1.05 -19.10
CA ARG A 259 11.91 -1.95 -18.06
C ARG A 259 10.83 -2.90 -18.60
N ILE A 260 9.91 -2.42 -19.43
CA ILE A 260 8.93 -3.27 -20.14
C ILE A 260 9.64 -4.35 -20.96
N ALA A 261 10.66 -3.97 -21.74
CA ALA A 261 11.40 -4.92 -22.58
C ALA A 261 12.16 -5.96 -21.75
N ALA A 262 12.67 -5.60 -20.58
CA ALA A 262 13.29 -6.54 -19.65
C ALA A 262 12.27 -7.51 -19.03
N ALA A 263 11.14 -7.01 -18.55
CA ALA A 263 10.04 -7.81 -17.99
C ALA A 263 9.49 -8.82 -19.03
N GLN A 264 9.31 -8.40 -20.28
CA GLN A 264 8.80 -9.24 -21.38
C GLN A 264 9.71 -10.41 -21.78
N LYS A 265 10.97 -10.40 -21.40
CA LYS A 265 11.87 -11.53 -21.63
C LYS A 265 11.67 -12.66 -20.60
N VAL A 266 11.08 -12.32 -19.46
CA VAL A 266 10.88 -13.25 -18.34
C VAL A 266 9.41 -13.69 -18.27
N LEU A 267 8.47 -12.75 -18.42
CA LEU A 267 7.06 -13.02 -18.25
C LEU A 267 6.41 -13.46 -19.58
N ASP A 268 5.85 -14.68 -19.57
CA ASP A 268 5.01 -15.21 -20.66
C ASP A 268 3.52 -14.96 -20.37
N ARG A 269 3.20 -13.74 -19.92
CA ARG A 269 1.84 -13.26 -19.65
C ARG A 269 1.75 -11.76 -19.87
N ASP A 270 0.53 -11.28 -20.11
CA ASP A 270 0.27 -9.86 -20.17
C ASP A 270 0.41 -9.21 -18.78
N PHE A 271 0.85 -7.97 -18.75
CA PHE A 271 0.90 -7.13 -17.56
C PHE A 271 0.59 -5.68 -17.90
N GLY A 272 -0.02 -4.98 -16.95
CA GLY A 272 -0.25 -3.55 -16.99
C GLY A 272 0.97 -2.76 -16.52
N VAL A 273 0.97 -1.47 -16.82
CA VAL A 273 1.98 -0.52 -16.35
C VAL A 273 1.40 0.38 -15.25
N ALA A 274 2.21 0.66 -14.25
CA ALA A 274 1.90 1.57 -13.16
C ALA A 274 3.13 2.41 -12.82
N THR A 275 2.97 3.43 -11.98
CA THR A 275 4.07 4.00 -11.21
C THR A 275 4.51 3.00 -10.14
N GLU A 276 5.70 3.15 -9.62
CA GLU A 276 6.23 2.26 -8.59
C GLU A 276 5.39 2.25 -7.31
N CYS A 277 4.86 3.39 -6.94
CA CYS A 277 3.91 3.60 -5.86
C CYS A 277 2.85 4.63 -6.27
N GLY A 278 1.98 5.06 -5.37
CA GLY A 278 0.97 6.09 -5.65
C GLY A 278 1.59 7.47 -5.95
N ILE A 279 1.01 8.19 -6.90
CA ILE A 279 1.50 9.51 -7.37
C ILE A 279 1.11 10.69 -6.44
N GLY A 280 0.40 10.43 -5.34
CA GLY A 280 -0.09 11.50 -4.46
C GLY A 280 1.01 12.30 -3.74
N ARG A 281 2.25 11.80 -3.73
CA ARG A 281 3.44 12.49 -3.21
C ARG A 281 4.33 13.09 -4.28
N ALA A 282 4.00 12.90 -5.54
CA ALA A 282 4.76 13.47 -6.65
C ALA A 282 4.78 15.01 -6.56
N PRO A 283 5.88 15.67 -6.94
CA PRO A 283 5.95 17.12 -6.93
C PRO A 283 4.82 17.78 -7.71
N GLU A 284 4.36 18.93 -7.22
CA GLU A 284 3.29 19.68 -7.88
C GLU A 284 3.60 19.92 -9.36
N GLY A 285 2.61 19.75 -10.23
CA GLY A 285 2.73 19.93 -11.67
C GLY A 285 3.32 18.74 -12.45
N THR A 286 3.73 17.65 -11.78
CA THR A 286 4.29 16.47 -12.47
C THR A 286 3.23 15.42 -12.85
N THR A 287 2.05 15.46 -12.27
CA THR A 287 0.99 14.46 -12.50
C THR A 287 0.65 14.31 -13.98
N GLU A 288 0.51 15.44 -14.71
CA GLU A 288 0.17 15.41 -16.14
C GLU A 288 1.25 14.66 -16.97
N SER A 289 2.54 14.91 -16.71
CA SER A 289 3.64 14.22 -17.40
C SER A 289 3.66 12.73 -17.10
N ILE A 290 3.40 12.34 -15.85
CA ILE A 290 3.31 10.94 -15.44
C ILE A 290 2.16 10.24 -16.18
N LEU A 291 0.97 10.84 -16.22
CA LEU A 291 -0.19 10.29 -16.92
C LEU A 291 0.04 10.20 -18.43
N ARG A 292 0.73 11.17 -19.05
CA ARG A 292 1.12 11.11 -20.47
C ARG A 292 2.08 9.94 -20.74
N THR A 293 3.06 9.73 -19.86
CA THR A 293 3.96 8.58 -19.97
C THR A 293 3.19 7.27 -19.91
N HIS A 294 2.25 7.12 -18.96
CA HIS A 294 1.38 5.93 -18.92
C HIS A 294 0.62 5.74 -20.23
N ALA A 295 -0.04 6.77 -20.74
CA ALA A 295 -0.79 6.70 -22.00
C ALA A 295 0.08 6.31 -23.19
N GLU A 296 1.34 6.75 -23.21
CA GLU A 296 2.28 6.47 -24.29
C GLU A 296 2.79 5.02 -24.27
N VAL A 297 3.07 4.47 -23.07
CA VAL A 297 3.66 3.13 -22.94
C VAL A 297 2.63 2.02 -22.78
N ALA A 298 1.42 2.33 -22.31
CA ALA A 298 0.30 1.39 -22.15
C ALA A 298 -0.55 1.25 -23.43
N ALA A 299 -0.19 1.89 -24.53
CA ALA A 299 -0.93 1.78 -25.77
C ALA A 299 -1.04 0.31 -26.22
N PRO A 300 -2.22 -0.19 -26.56
CA PRO A 300 -2.38 -1.56 -27.07
C PRO A 300 -1.50 -1.75 -28.32
N ARG A 301 -0.82 -2.88 -28.38
CA ARG A 301 -0.02 -3.28 -29.55
C ARG A 301 -0.91 -3.72 -30.69
#